data_7dc603fbd25a42865cf6ff9ac89cbc38
#
_entry.id   7dc603fbd25a42865cf6ff9ac89cbc38
#
_cell.length_a   1.000
_cell.length_b   1.000
_cell.length_c   1.000
_cell.angle_alpha   90.00
_cell.angle_beta   90.00
_cell.angle_gamma   90.00
#
_symmetry.space_group_name_H-M   'P 1'
#
loop_
_entity.id
_entity.type
_entity.pdbx_description
1 polymer ?
#
loop_
_entity_poly.entity_id
_entity_poly.type
_entity_poly.pdbx_seq_one_letter_code
_entity_poly.pdbx_strand_id
1 'polypeptide(L)'
;LSTVVVDPVPAVFDAQQWTGTVTIDEVADRRATATILDARDADRYAGDVEPVDPKAGHIPGAMSQPMTGNLGTDLRFHPPQVLERRFDAMGIGERTHVIAHCGSGVTACHTILAAEIAGLPRPDLYVGSWSDWSSTDRPIATGPHP
;
A
#
# COMPACT_ATOMS: atom_id res chain seq x y z
N LEU A 1 -18.04 28.76 3.82
CA LEU A 1 -16.66 29.05 3.37
C LEU A 1 -16.27 30.41 3.95
N SER A 2 -15.15 30.49 4.70
CA SER A 2 -14.61 31.75 5.23
C SER A 2 -13.85 32.48 4.13
N THR A 3 -14.07 33.78 3.99
CA THR A 3 -13.30 34.66 3.12
C THR A 3 -12.18 35.40 3.85
N VAL A 4 -11.93 35.01 5.12
CA VAL A 4 -10.86 35.60 5.92
C VAL A 4 -9.54 35.07 5.38
N VAL A 5 -8.71 35.99 4.87
CA VAL A 5 -7.31 35.70 4.56
C VAL A 5 -6.58 35.58 5.87
N VAL A 6 -6.08 34.40 6.18
CA VAL A 6 -5.22 34.17 7.34
C VAL A 6 -3.78 34.34 6.89
N ASP A 7 -3.08 35.35 7.40
CA ASP A 7 -1.63 35.47 7.26
C ASP A 7 -0.99 34.43 8.21
N PRO A 8 -0.37 33.35 7.69
CA PRO A 8 0.25 32.37 8.56
C PRO A 8 1.47 32.97 9.27
N VAL A 9 1.53 32.77 10.58
CA VAL A 9 2.73 33.12 11.32
C VAL A 9 3.86 32.21 10.86
N PRO A 10 5.02 32.75 10.46
CA PRO A 10 6.17 31.92 10.09
C PRO A 10 6.53 30.96 11.23
N ALA A 11 6.62 29.68 10.92
CA ALA A 11 7.03 28.65 11.86
C ALA A 11 8.18 27.84 11.27
N VAL A 12 9.11 27.43 12.13
CA VAL A 12 10.17 26.49 11.77
C VAL A 12 9.61 25.07 11.96
N PHE A 13 9.58 24.31 10.89
CA PHE A 13 9.27 22.89 10.94
C PHE A 13 10.56 22.10 11.06
N ASP A 14 10.76 21.41 12.16
CA ASP A 14 11.89 20.50 12.35
C ASP A 14 11.60 19.17 11.63
N ALA A 15 12.04 19.09 10.38
CA ALA A 15 11.80 17.92 9.55
C ALA A 15 12.63 16.73 10.05
N GLN A 16 11.94 15.65 10.40
CA GLN A 16 12.59 14.37 10.70
C GLN A 16 12.70 13.54 9.41
N GLN A 17 13.80 12.79 9.28
CA GLN A 17 13.94 11.89 8.15
C GLN A 17 12.85 10.81 8.22
N TRP A 18 12.10 10.67 7.13
CA TRP A 18 11.15 9.57 7.00
C TRP A 18 11.91 8.25 6.85
N THR A 19 11.59 7.30 7.72
CA THR A 19 12.03 5.90 7.64
C THR A 19 10.82 5.01 7.34
N GLY A 20 11.00 3.86 6.70
CA GLY A 20 9.89 2.95 6.35
C GLY A 20 9.49 3.09 4.87
N THR A 21 10.45 3.44 4.03
CA THR A 21 10.36 3.27 2.57
C THR A 21 11.33 2.20 2.11
N VAL A 22 10.98 1.51 1.05
CA VAL A 22 11.82 0.50 0.40
C VAL A 22 11.97 0.79 -1.08
N THR A 23 13.11 0.43 -1.63
CA THR A 23 13.44 0.51 -3.04
C THR A 23 12.92 -0.70 -3.80
N ILE A 24 12.91 -0.64 -5.14
CA ILE A 24 12.53 -1.76 -6.01
C ILE A 24 13.43 -3.00 -5.78
N ASP A 25 14.73 -2.79 -5.52
CA ASP A 25 15.67 -3.88 -5.24
C ASP A 25 15.37 -4.56 -3.91
N GLU A 26 15.09 -3.77 -2.86
CA GLU A 26 14.68 -4.31 -1.56
C GLU A 26 13.37 -5.07 -1.64
N VAL A 27 12.39 -4.63 -2.44
CA VAL A 27 11.16 -5.40 -2.69
C VAL A 27 11.51 -6.73 -3.37
N ALA A 28 12.35 -6.72 -4.40
CA ALA A 28 12.75 -7.92 -5.11
C ALA A 28 13.47 -8.93 -4.19
N ASP A 29 14.34 -8.47 -3.32
CA ASP A 29 15.12 -9.30 -2.40
C ASP A 29 14.25 -9.86 -1.27
N ARG A 30 13.28 -9.08 -0.79
CA ARG A 30 12.44 -9.45 0.37
C ARG A 30 11.18 -10.23 0.00
N ARG A 31 10.86 -10.47 -1.28
CA ARG A 31 9.64 -11.18 -1.71
C ARG A 31 9.41 -12.54 -1.04
N ALA A 32 10.48 -13.22 -0.67
CA ALA A 32 10.39 -14.52 -0.01
C ALA A 32 10.21 -14.43 1.52
N THR A 33 10.41 -13.26 2.12
CA THR A 33 10.47 -13.10 3.59
C THR A 33 9.52 -12.03 4.14
N ALA A 34 9.04 -11.14 3.28
CA ALA A 34 8.05 -10.13 3.63
C ALA A 34 6.71 -10.43 2.93
N THR A 35 5.62 -10.03 3.56
CA THR A 35 4.31 -10.01 2.91
C THR A 35 4.17 -8.72 2.12
N ILE A 36 3.96 -8.83 0.81
CA ILE A 36 3.75 -7.67 -0.06
C ILE A 36 2.26 -7.50 -0.28
N LEU A 37 1.74 -6.29 -0.05
CA LEU A 37 0.34 -5.94 -0.24
C LEU A 37 0.18 -4.98 -1.42
N ASP A 38 -0.66 -5.36 -2.37
CA ASP A 38 -1.07 -4.52 -3.49
C ASP A 38 -2.44 -3.90 -3.20
N ALA A 39 -2.48 -2.58 -3.01
CA ALA A 39 -3.69 -1.84 -2.67
C ALA A 39 -4.52 -1.41 -3.87
N ARG A 40 -4.13 -1.80 -5.11
CA ARG A 40 -4.92 -1.55 -6.31
C ARG A 40 -6.21 -2.37 -6.32
N ASP A 41 -7.13 -2.02 -7.21
CA ASP A 41 -8.32 -2.82 -7.44
C ASP A 41 -7.97 -4.24 -7.92
N ALA A 42 -8.81 -5.20 -7.59
CA ALA A 42 -8.53 -6.62 -7.81
C ALA A 42 -8.37 -7.00 -9.28
N ASP A 43 -9.08 -6.33 -10.18
CA ASP A 43 -8.98 -6.52 -11.62
C ASP A 43 -7.64 -6.01 -12.20
N ARG A 44 -7.12 -4.89 -11.64
CA ARG A 44 -5.77 -4.40 -11.97
C ARG A 44 -4.69 -5.35 -11.45
N TYR A 45 -4.84 -5.84 -10.24
CA TYR A 45 -3.94 -6.83 -9.66
C TYR A 45 -3.91 -8.11 -10.51
N ALA A 46 -5.08 -8.65 -10.88
CA ALA A 46 -5.18 -9.86 -11.69
C ALA A 46 -4.61 -9.69 -13.11
N GLY A 47 -4.48 -8.45 -13.57
CA GLY A 47 -4.03 -8.13 -14.93
C GLY A 47 -5.16 -8.18 -15.97
N ASP A 48 -6.42 -8.19 -15.53
CA ASP A 48 -7.59 -8.14 -16.41
C ASP A 48 -7.76 -6.74 -17.02
N VAL A 49 -7.35 -5.71 -16.26
CA VAL A 49 -7.43 -4.30 -16.67
C VAL A 49 -6.16 -3.56 -16.26
N GLU A 50 -5.56 -2.79 -17.17
CA GLU A 50 -4.47 -1.88 -16.84
C GLU A 50 -4.54 -0.59 -17.67
N PRO A 51 -5.20 0.47 -17.14
CA PRO A 51 -5.42 1.70 -17.90
C PRO A 51 -4.26 2.69 -17.82
N VAL A 52 -3.24 2.46 -16.98
CA VAL A 52 -2.23 3.46 -16.62
C VAL A 52 -0.82 2.99 -16.94
N ASP A 53 -0.47 1.78 -16.55
CA ASP A 53 0.89 1.30 -16.54
C ASP A 53 1.23 0.46 -17.80
N PRO A 54 2.51 0.31 -18.19
CA PRO A 54 2.88 -0.36 -19.44
C PRO A 54 2.61 -1.85 -19.47
N LYS A 55 2.48 -2.50 -18.32
CA LYS A 55 2.23 -3.95 -18.21
C LYS A 55 1.14 -4.22 -17.19
N ALA A 56 0.26 -5.16 -17.49
CA ALA A 56 -0.79 -5.63 -16.60
C ALA A 56 -0.29 -6.77 -15.70
N GLY A 57 -0.88 -6.91 -14.50
CA GLY A 57 -0.54 -7.93 -13.52
C GLY A 57 -0.07 -7.37 -12.19
N HIS A 58 0.73 -8.15 -11.45
CA HIS A 58 1.22 -7.80 -10.11
C HIS A 58 2.64 -8.30 -9.87
N ILE A 59 3.26 -7.82 -8.79
CA ILE A 59 4.56 -8.30 -8.31
C ILE A 59 4.39 -9.75 -7.84
N PRO A 60 5.16 -10.73 -8.37
CA PRO A 60 5.04 -12.12 -7.97
C PRO A 60 5.19 -12.32 -6.45
N GLY A 61 4.20 -12.97 -5.84
CA GLY A 61 4.12 -13.16 -4.39
C GLY A 61 3.40 -12.03 -3.64
N ALA A 62 2.99 -10.96 -4.31
CA ALA A 62 2.16 -9.94 -3.69
C ALA A 62 0.72 -10.44 -3.52
N MET A 63 0.09 -10.04 -2.43
CA MET A 63 -1.31 -10.34 -2.12
C MET A 63 -2.21 -9.16 -2.50
N SER A 64 -3.32 -9.44 -3.16
CA SER A 64 -4.34 -8.43 -3.46
C SER A 64 -5.02 -7.95 -2.17
N GLN A 65 -4.92 -6.65 -1.91
CA GLN A 65 -5.57 -6.01 -0.76
C GLN A 65 -6.17 -4.66 -1.18
N PRO A 66 -7.22 -4.66 -2.01
CA PRO A 66 -7.86 -3.42 -2.44
C PRO A 66 -8.19 -2.51 -1.26
N MET A 67 -7.81 -1.24 -1.38
CA MET A 67 -7.96 -0.26 -0.30
C MET A 67 -9.42 -0.05 0.11
N THR A 68 -10.35 -0.25 -0.82
CA THR A 68 -11.79 -0.14 -0.57
C THR A 68 -12.28 -1.10 0.51
N GLY A 69 -11.64 -2.26 0.66
CA GLY A 69 -11.95 -3.21 1.73
C GLY A 69 -11.57 -2.73 3.14
N ASN A 70 -10.87 -1.62 3.28
CA ASN A 70 -10.59 -0.99 4.57
C ASN A 70 -11.71 -0.02 5.01
N LEU A 71 -12.69 0.23 4.13
CA LEU A 71 -13.74 1.23 4.34
C LEU A 71 -15.11 0.57 4.50
N GLY A 72 -15.91 1.17 5.38
CA GLY A 72 -17.34 0.91 5.46
C GLY A 72 -18.12 1.59 4.34
N THR A 73 -19.43 1.35 4.32
CA THR A 73 -20.35 1.96 3.34
C THR A 73 -20.45 3.48 3.45
N ASP A 74 -20.03 4.03 4.58
CA ASP A 74 -19.96 5.47 4.85
C ASP A 74 -18.61 6.09 4.39
N LEU A 75 -17.77 5.30 3.72
CA LEU A 75 -16.43 5.67 3.24
C LEU A 75 -15.44 6.05 4.36
N ARG A 76 -15.70 5.62 5.58
CA ARG A 76 -14.77 5.75 6.69
C ARG A 76 -14.03 4.43 6.92
N PHE A 77 -12.86 4.50 7.52
CA PHE A 77 -12.17 3.30 7.95
C PHE A 77 -13.06 2.44 8.84
N HIS A 78 -13.01 1.14 8.64
CA HIS A 78 -13.59 0.21 9.57
C HIS A 78 -13.01 0.39 10.98
N PRO A 79 -13.77 0.00 12.04
CA PRO A 79 -13.24 -0.02 13.41
C PRO A 79 -11.96 -0.88 13.51
N PRO A 80 -11.06 -0.55 14.46
CA PRO A 80 -9.77 -1.24 14.61
C PRO A 80 -9.86 -2.77 14.59
N GLN A 81 -10.82 -3.35 15.32
CA GLN A 81 -11.00 -4.80 15.40
C GLN A 81 -11.46 -5.45 14.09
N VAL A 82 -12.11 -4.68 13.20
CA VAL A 82 -12.50 -5.17 11.86
C VAL A 82 -11.28 -5.19 10.95
N LEU A 83 -10.47 -4.13 11.00
CA LEU A 83 -9.21 -4.04 10.25
C LEU A 83 -8.22 -5.11 10.71
N GLU A 84 -8.06 -5.30 12.03
CA GLU A 84 -7.22 -6.33 12.60
C GLU A 84 -7.58 -7.72 12.05
N ARG A 85 -8.86 -8.12 12.12
CA ARG A 85 -9.32 -9.40 11.53
C ARG A 85 -9.07 -9.51 10.03
N ARG A 86 -9.17 -8.40 9.31
CA ARG A 86 -8.90 -8.37 7.87
C ARG A 86 -7.41 -8.66 7.58
N PHE A 87 -6.50 -8.09 8.33
CA PHE A 87 -5.07 -8.36 8.22
C PHE A 87 -4.71 -9.78 8.72
N ASP A 88 -5.30 -10.22 9.83
CA ASP A 88 -5.11 -11.56 10.38
C ASP A 88 -5.54 -12.66 9.39
N ALA A 89 -6.64 -12.46 8.66
CA ALA A 89 -7.09 -13.37 7.61
C ALA A 89 -6.08 -13.53 6.45
N MET A 90 -5.14 -12.60 6.31
CA MET A 90 -4.02 -12.66 5.38
C MET A 90 -2.72 -13.16 6.03
N GLY A 91 -2.77 -13.61 7.29
CA GLY A 91 -1.60 -14.05 8.05
C GLY A 91 -0.71 -12.91 8.56
N ILE A 92 -1.23 -11.68 8.59
CA ILE A 92 -0.49 -10.49 9.01
C ILE A 92 -0.78 -10.20 10.48
N GLY A 93 0.27 -10.24 11.30
CA GLY A 93 0.23 -9.95 12.73
C GLY A 93 1.45 -9.14 13.18
N GLU A 94 1.62 -8.98 14.49
CA GLU A 94 2.66 -8.13 15.11
C GLU A 94 4.11 -8.41 14.67
N ARG A 95 4.40 -9.62 14.19
CA ARG A 95 5.76 -10.04 13.78
C ARG A 95 5.93 -10.15 12.27
N THR A 96 4.92 -9.79 11.50
CA THR A 96 4.96 -9.88 10.05
C THR A 96 5.60 -8.63 9.47
N HIS A 97 6.66 -8.79 8.69
CA HIS A 97 7.20 -7.69 7.89
C HIS A 97 6.31 -7.50 6.66
N VAL A 98 5.74 -6.32 6.54
CA VAL A 98 4.81 -5.97 5.46
C VAL A 98 5.38 -4.85 4.62
N ILE A 99 5.28 -4.99 3.30
CA ILE A 99 5.55 -3.94 2.33
C ILE A 99 4.23 -3.62 1.63
N ALA A 100 3.81 -2.38 1.62
CA ALA A 100 2.63 -1.92 0.90
C ALA A 100 3.01 -1.16 -0.36
N HIS A 101 2.33 -1.46 -1.45
CA HIS A 101 2.41 -0.71 -2.70
C HIS A 101 1.03 -0.55 -3.35
N CYS A 102 0.95 0.25 -4.40
CA CYS A 102 -0.23 0.36 -5.25
C CYS A 102 0.18 0.64 -6.71
N GLY A 103 -0.43 1.60 -7.39
CA GLY A 103 0.03 2.08 -8.70
C GLY A 103 1.26 3.00 -8.57
N SER A 104 1.17 4.03 -7.72
CA SER A 104 2.15 5.13 -7.58
C SER A 104 2.47 5.50 -6.12
N GLY A 105 2.26 4.60 -5.18
CA GLY A 105 2.55 4.78 -3.76
C GLY A 105 1.47 5.53 -2.96
N VAL A 106 0.58 6.27 -3.60
CA VAL A 106 -0.42 7.11 -2.91
C VAL A 106 -1.45 6.27 -2.15
N THR A 107 -2.14 5.35 -2.85
CA THR A 107 -3.16 4.49 -2.25
C THR A 107 -2.56 3.51 -1.24
N ALA A 108 -1.29 3.14 -1.37
CA ALA A 108 -0.60 2.32 -0.40
C ALA A 108 -0.53 2.98 0.98
N CYS A 109 -0.43 4.31 1.05
CA CYS A 109 -0.46 5.04 2.32
C CYS A 109 -1.79 4.85 3.08
N HIS A 110 -2.90 4.65 2.37
CA HIS A 110 -4.19 4.32 2.99
C HIS A 110 -4.14 2.93 3.66
N THR A 111 -3.51 1.93 3.03
CA THR A 111 -3.32 0.61 3.62
C THR A 111 -2.40 0.66 4.84
N ILE A 112 -1.34 1.47 4.79
CA ILE A 112 -0.44 1.70 5.93
C ILE A 112 -1.21 2.30 7.11
N LEU A 113 -2.02 3.33 6.88
CA LEU A 113 -2.86 3.91 7.92
C LEU A 113 -3.88 2.90 8.48
N ALA A 114 -4.46 2.03 7.63
CA ALA A 114 -5.36 0.98 8.08
C ALA A 114 -4.67 0.00 9.03
N ALA A 115 -3.41 -0.37 8.76
CA ALA A 115 -2.62 -1.22 9.63
C ALA A 115 -2.33 -0.54 10.98
N GLU A 116 -1.97 0.74 10.98
CA GLU A 116 -1.76 1.53 12.21
C GLU A 116 -3.06 1.63 13.04
N ILE A 117 -4.21 1.88 12.41
CA ILE A 117 -5.52 1.88 13.08
C ILE A 117 -5.82 0.51 13.70
N ALA A 118 -5.44 -0.57 13.04
CA ALA A 118 -5.58 -1.93 13.54
C ALA A 118 -4.63 -2.27 14.72
N GLY A 119 -3.70 -1.38 15.06
CA GLY A 119 -2.68 -1.60 16.08
C GLY A 119 -1.51 -2.47 15.63
N LEU A 120 -1.36 -2.69 14.33
CA LEU A 120 -0.29 -3.48 13.74
C LEU A 120 0.97 -2.63 13.51
N PRO A 121 2.16 -3.25 13.43
CA PRO A 121 3.38 -2.57 12.99
C PRO A 121 3.16 -1.91 11.63
N ARG A 122 3.68 -0.70 11.49
CA ARG A 122 3.54 0.06 10.24
C ARG A 122 4.25 -0.65 9.09
N PRO A 123 3.55 -0.95 7.98
CA PRO A 123 4.18 -1.46 6.77
C PRO A 123 5.21 -0.49 6.18
N ASP A 124 6.24 -1.02 5.56
CA ASP A 124 7.13 -0.25 4.70
C ASP A 124 6.41 0.15 3.41
N LEU A 125 6.67 1.35 2.92
CA LEU A 125 6.11 1.86 1.67
C LEU A 125 7.07 1.62 0.51
N TYR A 126 6.65 0.88 -0.50
CA TYR A 126 7.30 0.90 -1.80
C TYR A 126 6.73 2.06 -2.63
N VAL A 127 7.46 3.19 -2.64
CA VAL A 127 7.00 4.44 -3.27
C VAL A 127 6.81 4.27 -4.78
N GLY A 128 7.78 3.65 -5.48
CA GLY A 128 7.73 3.43 -6.92
C GLY A 128 6.55 2.57 -7.37
N SER A 129 6.13 1.64 -6.52
CA SER A 129 4.93 0.84 -6.71
C SER A 129 4.90 0.07 -8.05
N TRP A 130 3.69 -0.24 -8.54
CA TRP A 130 3.51 -0.96 -9.79
C TRP A 130 4.04 -0.19 -11.00
N SER A 131 3.89 1.12 -11.03
CA SER A 131 4.39 1.95 -12.13
C SER A 131 5.90 1.84 -12.33
N ASP A 132 6.65 1.77 -11.24
CA ASP A 132 8.10 1.54 -11.28
C ASP A 132 8.42 0.09 -11.64
N TRP A 133 7.79 -0.89 -10.97
CA TRP A 133 8.02 -2.31 -11.22
C TRP A 133 7.73 -2.71 -12.67
N SER A 134 6.56 -2.33 -13.20
CA SER A 134 6.10 -2.68 -14.54
C SER A 134 6.92 -2.04 -15.67
N SER A 135 7.64 -0.96 -15.36
CA SER A 135 8.54 -0.28 -16.29
C SER A 135 9.90 -0.98 -16.45
N THR A 136 10.16 -2.03 -15.68
CA THR A 136 11.39 -2.82 -15.75
C THR A 136 11.16 -4.17 -16.42
N ASP A 137 12.25 -4.93 -16.62
CA ASP A 137 12.18 -6.32 -17.10
C ASP A 137 12.01 -7.35 -15.97
N ARG A 138 11.62 -6.92 -14.78
CA ARG A 138 11.34 -7.82 -13.65
C ARG A 138 10.14 -8.72 -13.94
N PRO A 139 10.10 -9.92 -13.32
CA PRO A 139 9.00 -10.85 -13.51
C PRO A 139 7.67 -10.26 -13.04
N ILE A 140 6.62 -10.62 -13.73
CA ILE A 140 5.24 -10.22 -13.47
C ILE A 140 4.39 -11.49 -13.34
N ALA A 141 3.47 -11.50 -12.41
CA ALA A 141 2.42 -12.49 -12.27
C ALA A 141 1.08 -11.92 -12.72
N THR A 142 0.16 -12.80 -13.09
CA THR A 142 -1.23 -12.47 -13.46
C THR A 142 -2.18 -13.48 -12.84
N GLY A 143 -3.44 -13.12 -12.76
CA GLY A 143 -4.46 -13.93 -12.11
C GLY A 143 -4.74 -13.49 -10.66
N PRO A 144 -5.70 -14.13 -9.99
CA PRO A 144 -6.17 -13.70 -8.68
C PRO A 144 -5.29 -14.15 -7.50
N HIS A 145 -4.26 -14.94 -7.74
CA HIS A 145 -3.40 -15.54 -6.70
C HIS A 145 -1.99 -14.96 -6.76
N PRO A 146 -1.31 -14.85 -5.60
CA PRO A 146 0.08 -14.39 -5.49
C PRO A 146 1.09 -15.19 -6.31
#